data_c7e802004d7710e52a756ace04071b19
#
_entry.id   c7e802004d7710e52a756ace04071b19
#
_cell.length_a   1.000
_cell.length_b   1.000
_cell.length_c   1.000
_cell.angle_alpha   90.00
_cell.angle_beta   90.00
_cell.angle_gamma   90.00
#
_symmetry.space_group_name_H-M   'P 1'
#
loop_
_entity.id
_entity.type
_entity.pdbx_description
1 polymer ?
#
loop_
_entity_poly.entity_id
_entity_poly.type
_entity_poly.pdbx_seq_one_letter_code
_entity_poly.pdbx_strand_id
1 'polypeptide(L)'
;MFHAGTPLRSLLWVTLSAIAAVAVAIGIAFVVRYRLDDRPIVLPRPRGPHPVGRVLVDWKDARRNRELMVFIWYPAVDGATGPRSEYIPGEWGRLEAEHMLPIPAKRLEQIEVSSIRDAQAASGPMPVLILLPGMGRVPAHYTTLAEDLASYGFLVLGVTPTGSARPAVVFSDGHRVEGEKKPRLDDPAAAQRLVETWAGDASFALDRLARDSRFVVRQEGAGIFGHSFGGNVSLHALAMDPRFTRAANLDGSLYGDPLSMTGKPMMILCGEVIDDEWKAPCASGAATCAAFPNAEHMDFSDAAAYPSRFPIPKRMLLLGNVDGPEFLRGIADRLRAFFGGARLQ
;
A
#
# COMPACT_ATOMS: atom_id res chain seq x y z
N MET A 1 8.96 70.67 -15.29
CA MET A 1 8.41 69.54 -14.53
C MET A 1 9.19 68.28 -14.92
N PHE A 2 10.14 67.88 -14.07
CA PHE A 2 10.93 66.66 -14.31
C PHE A 2 10.22 65.46 -13.68
N HIS A 3 9.90 64.45 -14.46
CA HIS A 3 9.36 63.20 -13.99
C HIS A 3 10.44 62.36 -13.28
N ALA A 4 10.46 62.43 -11.96
CA ALA A 4 11.33 61.63 -11.08
C ALA A 4 10.57 60.33 -10.64
N GLY A 5 10.29 59.45 -11.58
CA GLY A 5 9.56 58.22 -11.27
C GLY A 5 10.18 56.91 -11.80
N THR A 6 11.30 56.98 -12.45
CA THR A 6 11.91 55.86 -13.20
C THR A 6 12.93 54.95 -12.48
N PRO A 7 13.72 55.41 -11.45
CA PRO A 7 14.76 54.54 -10.92
C PRO A 7 14.24 53.45 -9.98
N LEU A 8 13.17 53.70 -9.23
CA LEU A 8 12.67 52.75 -8.22
C LEU A 8 11.97 51.54 -8.86
N ARG A 9 11.22 51.75 -9.96
CA ARG A 9 10.55 50.67 -10.70
C ARG A 9 11.57 49.78 -11.43
N SER A 10 12.61 50.36 -12.05
CA SER A 10 13.67 49.58 -12.71
C SER A 10 14.49 48.76 -11.71
N LEU A 11 14.78 49.29 -10.55
CA LEU A 11 15.47 48.57 -9.45
C LEU A 11 14.61 47.38 -8.95
N LEU A 12 13.29 47.59 -8.80
CA LEU A 12 12.35 46.53 -8.40
C LEU A 12 12.29 45.38 -9.41
N TRP A 13 12.24 45.71 -10.72
CA TRP A 13 12.24 44.71 -11.75
C TRP A 13 13.57 43.93 -11.86
N VAL A 14 14.71 44.61 -11.66
CA VAL A 14 16.01 43.95 -11.64
C VAL A 14 16.13 43.01 -10.43
N THR A 15 15.68 43.44 -9.25
CA THR A 15 15.70 42.55 -8.07
C THR A 15 14.77 41.40 -8.19
N LEU A 16 13.52 41.55 -8.71
CA LEU A 16 12.60 40.45 -8.96
C LEU A 16 13.15 39.48 -10.00
N SER A 17 13.76 39.97 -11.08
CA SER A 17 14.38 39.11 -12.08
C SER A 17 15.58 38.33 -11.54
N ALA A 18 16.40 38.93 -10.70
CA ALA A 18 17.51 38.27 -10.03
C ALA A 18 17.01 37.16 -9.06
N ILE A 19 15.97 37.43 -8.28
CA ILE A 19 15.35 36.45 -7.39
C ILE A 19 14.78 35.28 -8.21
N ALA A 20 14.07 35.58 -9.31
CA ALA A 20 13.53 34.54 -10.19
C ALA A 20 14.64 33.68 -10.82
N ALA A 21 15.73 34.30 -11.31
CA ALA A 21 16.88 33.58 -11.86
C ALA A 21 17.57 32.69 -10.82
N VAL A 22 17.73 33.15 -9.60
CA VAL A 22 18.27 32.36 -8.47
C VAL A 22 17.33 31.19 -8.15
N ALA A 23 16.02 31.41 -8.08
CA ALA A 23 15.04 30.35 -7.84
C ALA A 23 15.06 29.29 -8.93
N VAL A 24 15.17 29.70 -10.20
CA VAL A 24 15.31 28.79 -11.35
C VAL A 24 16.63 28.00 -11.27
N ALA A 25 17.74 28.66 -10.96
CA ALA A 25 19.04 28.00 -10.82
C ALA A 25 19.05 26.98 -9.68
N ILE A 26 18.44 27.31 -8.54
CA ILE A 26 18.24 26.38 -7.42
C ILE A 26 17.37 25.21 -7.85
N GLY A 27 16.27 25.46 -8.56
CA GLY A 27 15.39 24.41 -9.11
C GLY A 27 16.13 23.48 -10.07
N ILE A 28 16.94 24.01 -10.99
CA ILE A 28 17.75 23.23 -11.92
C ILE A 28 18.80 22.40 -11.16
N ALA A 29 19.55 23.01 -10.25
CA ALA A 29 20.57 22.34 -9.46
C ALA A 29 19.94 21.19 -8.62
N PHE A 30 18.75 21.44 -8.09
CA PHE A 30 17.98 20.45 -7.37
C PHE A 30 17.55 19.28 -8.28
N VAL A 31 16.98 19.55 -9.45
CA VAL A 31 16.59 18.51 -10.42
C VAL A 31 17.79 17.69 -10.87
N VAL A 32 18.92 18.36 -11.15
CA VAL A 32 20.18 17.70 -11.54
C VAL A 32 20.69 16.80 -10.41
N ARG A 33 20.79 17.35 -9.18
CA ARG A 33 21.20 16.55 -8.01
C ARG A 33 20.29 15.36 -7.76
N TYR A 34 18.99 15.56 -7.92
CA TYR A 34 18.00 14.49 -7.78
C TYR A 34 18.18 13.40 -8.83
N ARG A 35 18.37 13.77 -10.10
CA ARG A 35 18.62 12.83 -11.19
C ARG A 35 19.95 12.09 -11.08
N LEU A 36 20.94 12.70 -10.43
CA LEU A 36 22.26 12.11 -10.20
C LEU A 36 22.34 11.30 -8.90
N ASP A 37 21.33 11.36 -8.03
CA ASP A 37 21.30 10.55 -6.81
C ASP A 37 20.85 9.12 -7.13
N ASP A 38 21.81 8.23 -7.38
CA ASP A 38 21.61 6.81 -7.72
C ASP A 38 21.58 5.88 -6.49
N ARG A 39 21.53 6.43 -5.27
CA ARG A 39 21.48 5.60 -4.07
C ARG A 39 20.19 4.78 -4.06
N PRO A 40 20.25 3.47 -3.80
CA PRO A 40 19.05 2.63 -3.71
C PRO A 40 18.14 3.10 -2.57
N ILE A 41 16.85 2.86 -2.71
CA ILE A 41 15.90 2.91 -1.61
C ILE A 41 15.82 1.49 -1.04
N VAL A 42 16.26 1.33 0.20
CA VAL A 42 16.22 0.02 0.87
C VAL A 42 15.04 0.02 1.82
N LEU A 43 14.09 -0.87 1.60
CA LEU A 43 12.95 -1.02 2.51
C LEU A 43 13.39 -1.66 3.84
N PRO A 44 12.67 -1.41 4.94
CA PRO A 44 12.93 -2.04 6.22
C PRO A 44 12.97 -3.57 6.08
N ARG A 45 14.00 -4.19 6.64
CA ARG A 45 14.11 -5.65 6.61
C ARG A 45 13.06 -6.29 7.51
N PRO A 46 12.47 -7.44 7.08
CA PRO A 46 11.58 -8.21 7.92
C PRO A 46 12.30 -8.75 9.17
N ARG A 47 11.58 -8.91 10.29
CA ARG A 47 12.15 -9.19 11.61
C ARG A 47 11.87 -10.61 12.09
N GLY A 48 11.03 -11.36 11.38
CA GLY A 48 10.68 -12.73 11.75
C GLY A 48 11.80 -13.73 11.46
N PRO A 49 11.64 -14.97 11.95
CA PRO A 49 12.67 -16.00 11.84
C PRO A 49 12.81 -16.59 10.42
N HIS A 50 11.80 -16.43 9.54
CA HIS A 50 11.83 -17.07 8.22
C HIS A 50 12.37 -16.12 7.14
N PRO A 51 13.20 -16.61 6.21
CA PRO A 51 13.37 -15.94 4.93
C PRO A 51 12.04 -15.76 4.22
N VAL A 52 11.89 -14.71 3.40
CA VAL A 52 10.65 -14.42 2.70
C VAL A 52 10.78 -14.77 1.23
N GLY A 53 9.89 -15.61 0.72
CA GLY A 53 9.69 -15.83 -0.70
C GLY A 53 8.59 -14.92 -1.25
N ARG A 54 8.67 -14.58 -2.55
CA ARG A 54 7.60 -13.89 -3.25
C ARG A 54 7.41 -14.44 -4.66
N VAL A 55 6.15 -14.64 -5.02
CA VAL A 55 5.74 -14.99 -6.37
C VAL A 55 4.62 -14.06 -6.84
N LEU A 56 4.58 -13.77 -8.13
CA LEU A 56 3.47 -13.08 -8.79
C LEU A 56 2.69 -14.08 -9.61
N VAL A 57 1.36 -13.96 -9.57
CA VAL A 57 0.47 -14.85 -10.33
C VAL A 57 -0.66 -14.06 -10.99
N ASP A 58 -1.00 -14.45 -12.21
CA ASP A 58 -2.15 -13.96 -12.94
C ASP A 58 -3.30 -14.96 -12.78
N TRP A 59 -4.40 -14.50 -12.20
CA TRP A 59 -5.59 -15.31 -12.02
C TRP A 59 -6.77 -14.73 -12.77
N LYS A 60 -7.49 -15.57 -13.48
CA LYS A 60 -8.66 -15.18 -14.25
C LYS A 60 -9.93 -15.74 -13.62
N ASP A 61 -10.83 -14.84 -13.25
CA ASP A 61 -12.20 -15.17 -12.85
C ASP A 61 -13.13 -15.05 -14.07
N ALA A 62 -13.35 -16.16 -14.74
CA ALA A 62 -14.18 -16.20 -15.94
C ALA A 62 -15.67 -15.90 -15.63
N ARG A 63 -16.14 -16.14 -14.39
CA ARG A 63 -17.54 -15.88 -14.00
C ARG A 63 -17.84 -14.39 -13.91
N ARG A 64 -16.90 -13.61 -13.36
CA ARG A 64 -17.04 -12.17 -13.20
C ARG A 64 -16.34 -11.37 -14.30
N ASN A 65 -15.73 -12.06 -15.29
CA ASN A 65 -14.88 -11.47 -16.33
C ASN A 65 -13.80 -10.54 -15.74
N ARG A 66 -13.08 -11.05 -14.71
CA ARG A 66 -12.02 -10.31 -14.01
C ARG A 66 -10.68 -11.02 -14.16
N GLU A 67 -9.63 -10.24 -14.29
CA GLU A 67 -8.25 -10.71 -14.25
C GLU A 67 -7.55 -10.02 -13.08
N LEU A 68 -6.82 -10.81 -12.30
CA LEU A 68 -6.16 -10.32 -11.08
C LEU A 68 -4.67 -10.64 -11.14
N MET A 69 -3.84 -9.62 -10.99
CA MET A 69 -2.44 -9.78 -10.64
C MET A 69 -2.33 -9.86 -9.12
N VAL A 70 -1.78 -10.94 -8.59
CA VAL A 70 -1.66 -11.18 -7.16
C VAL A 70 -0.21 -11.36 -6.77
N PHE A 71 0.22 -10.57 -5.79
CA PHE A 71 1.51 -10.71 -5.13
C PHE A 71 1.35 -11.66 -3.94
N ILE A 72 2.13 -12.73 -3.89
CA ILE A 72 2.08 -13.68 -2.78
C ILE A 72 3.43 -13.66 -2.06
N TRP A 73 3.43 -13.17 -0.81
CA TRP A 73 4.58 -13.27 0.10
C TRP A 73 4.37 -14.42 1.08
N TYR A 74 5.41 -15.17 1.35
CA TYR A 74 5.31 -16.38 2.16
C TYR A 74 6.64 -16.69 2.86
N PRO A 75 6.60 -17.42 4.00
CA PRO A 75 7.82 -17.95 4.60
C PRO A 75 8.47 -18.93 3.63
N ALA A 76 9.74 -18.70 3.32
CA ALA A 76 10.55 -19.62 2.53
C ALA A 76 11.27 -20.63 3.44
N VAL A 77 11.76 -21.71 2.86
CA VAL A 77 12.58 -22.69 3.60
C VAL A 77 13.84 -22.03 4.17
N ASP A 78 14.32 -22.52 5.30
CA ASP A 78 15.55 -22.02 5.91
C ASP A 78 16.74 -22.17 4.95
N GLY A 79 17.57 -21.13 4.90
CA GLY A 79 18.69 -21.07 3.98
C GLY A 79 18.34 -20.81 2.53
N ALA A 80 17.07 -20.46 2.21
CA ALA A 80 16.67 -20.08 0.86
C ALA A 80 17.57 -18.97 0.30
N THR A 81 18.06 -19.18 -0.92
CA THR A 81 18.91 -18.24 -1.67
C THR A 81 18.34 -18.05 -3.07
N GLY A 82 18.67 -16.94 -3.69
CA GLY A 82 18.21 -16.64 -5.04
C GLY A 82 18.18 -15.14 -5.35
N PRO A 83 17.75 -14.77 -6.55
CA PRO A 83 17.60 -13.37 -6.91
C PRO A 83 16.52 -12.70 -6.05
N ARG A 84 16.77 -11.45 -5.66
CA ARG A 84 15.73 -10.66 -5.01
C ARG A 84 14.57 -10.40 -5.96
N SER A 85 13.38 -10.32 -5.39
CA SER A 85 12.21 -9.89 -6.14
C SER A 85 12.37 -8.42 -6.55
N GLU A 86 11.82 -8.05 -7.70
CA GLU A 86 11.70 -6.64 -8.07
C GLU A 86 10.53 -6.00 -7.29
N TYR A 87 10.68 -4.78 -6.78
CA TYR A 87 9.61 -4.11 -6.04
C TYR A 87 8.30 -4.09 -6.83
N ILE A 88 8.33 -3.49 -8.02
CA ILE A 88 7.29 -3.62 -9.05
C ILE A 88 8.01 -4.07 -10.33
N PRO A 89 7.60 -5.18 -10.96
CA PRO A 89 8.40 -5.78 -12.02
C PRO A 89 8.40 -4.97 -13.32
N GLY A 90 9.57 -4.90 -13.94
CA GLY A 90 9.80 -4.51 -15.32
C GLY A 90 9.07 -3.27 -15.80
N GLU A 91 8.30 -3.42 -16.88
CA GLU A 91 7.54 -2.33 -17.50
C GLU A 91 6.49 -1.72 -16.57
N TRP A 92 5.88 -2.53 -15.70
CA TRP A 92 4.92 -2.03 -14.72
C TRP A 92 5.58 -1.03 -13.76
N GLY A 93 6.78 -1.33 -13.26
CA GLY A 93 7.54 -0.40 -12.41
C GLY A 93 7.84 0.92 -13.09
N ARG A 94 8.12 0.91 -14.39
CA ARG A 94 8.32 2.14 -15.17
C ARG A 94 7.05 2.99 -15.29
N LEU A 95 5.93 2.36 -15.62
CA LEU A 95 4.62 3.03 -15.70
C LEU A 95 4.20 3.65 -14.37
N GLU A 96 4.37 2.91 -13.28
CA GLU A 96 4.08 3.41 -11.93
C GLU A 96 4.96 4.62 -11.58
N ALA A 97 6.25 4.56 -11.87
CA ALA A 97 7.18 5.63 -11.57
C ALA A 97 6.90 6.91 -12.36
N GLU A 98 6.49 6.79 -13.62
CA GLU A 98 6.06 7.92 -14.44
C GLU A 98 4.79 8.57 -13.89
N HIS A 99 3.92 7.78 -13.27
CA HIS A 99 2.68 8.26 -12.66
C HIS A 99 2.89 8.86 -11.26
N MET A 100 3.84 8.34 -10.50
CA MET A 100 4.17 8.78 -9.16
C MET A 100 5.21 9.90 -9.14
N LEU A 101 4.91 11.04 -9.76
CA LEU A 101 5.76 12.23 -9.57
C LEU A 101 5.86 12.57 -8.07
N PRO A 102 7.05 12.87 -7.55
CA PRO A 102 8.32 13.20 -8.20
C PRO A 102 9.38 12.07 -8.19
N ILE A 103 9.00 10.80 -8.02
CA ILE A 103 9.96 9.69 -8.03
C ILE A 103 10.25 9.30 -9.48
N PRO A 104 11.51 9.41 -10.00
CA PRO A 104 11.84 8.98 -11.35
C PRO A 104 11.65 7.46 -11.51
N ALA A 105 11.24 7.04 -12.73
CA ALA A 105 11.05 5.64 -13.10
C ALA A 105 12.20 4.72 -12.65
N LYS A 106 13.43 5.17 -12.89
CA LYS A 106 14.68 4.50 -12.50
C LYS A 106 14.75 4.13 -11.01
N ARG A 107 13.98 4.84 -10.12
CA ARG A 107 14.09 4.63 -8.68
C ARG A 107 13.15 3.58 -8.13
N LEU A 108 11.97 3.40 -8.71
CA LEU A 108 11.10 2.28 -8.31
C LEU A 108 11.74 0.93 -8.67
N GLU A 109 12.45 0.86 -9.80
CA GLU A 109 13.24 -0.32 -10.19
C GLU A 109 14.40 -0.59 -9.23
N GLN A 110 14.89 0.44 -8.53
CA GLN A 110 16.01 0.36 -7.58
C GLN A 110 15.57 0.20 -6.11
N ILE A 111 14.28 0.06 -5.83
CA ILE A 111 13.82 -0.23 -4.47
C ILE A 111 14.21 -1.66 -4.12
N GLU A 112 15.09 -1.78 -3.12
CA GLU A 112 15.55 -3.07 -2.63
C GLU A 112 14.54 -3.65 -1.64
N VAL A 113 14.09 -4.87 -1.93
CA VAL A 113 13.19 -5.66 -1.09
C VAL A 113 13.93 -6.86 -0.50
N SER A 114 13.37 -7.47 0.54
CA SER A 114 14.00 -8.63 1.20
C SER A 114 13.56 -9.96 0.61
N SER A 115 12.41 -10.02 -0.04
CA SER A 115 11.87 -11.26 -0.59
C SER A 115 12.72 -11.82 -1.73
N ILE A 116 12.85 -13.15 -1.74
CA ILE A 116 13.54 -13.95 -2.77
C ILE A 116 12.49 -14.38 -3.79
N ARG A 117 12.76 -14.11 -5.07
CA ARG A 117 11.86 -14.46 -6.16
C ARG A 117 11.73 -15.98 -6.28
N ASP A 118 10.48 -16.47 -6.29
CA ASP A 118 10.11 -17.87 -6.50
C ASP A 118 10.83 -18.86 -5.56
N ALA A 119 11.21 -18.41 -4.36
CA ALA A 119 11.83 -19.28 -3.37
C ALA A 119 10.89 -20.44 -2.99
N GLN A 120 11.45 -21.58 -2.63
CA GLN A 120 10.67 -22.69 -2.12
C GLN A 120 9.96 -22.29 -0.83
N ALA A 121 8.64 -22.52 -0.77
CA ALA A 121 7.88 -22.25 0.45
C ALA A 121 8.25 -23.18 1.58
N ALA A 122 8.24 -22.67 2.82
CA ALA A 122 8.39 -23.49 4.02
C ALA A 122 7.28 -24.54 4.11
N SER A 123 7.57 -25.66 4.73
CA SER A 123 6.60 -26.73 4.96
C SER A 123 5.65 -26.37 6.11
N GLY A 124 4.43 -26.91 6.04
CA GLY A 124 3.41 -26.76 7.10
C GLY A 124 2.31 -25.75 6.79
N PRO A 125 1.23 -25.77 7.56
CA PRO A 125 0.05 -24.96 7.30
C PRO A 125 0.26 -23.51 7.73
N MET A 126 0.10 -22.58 6.78
CA MET A 126 0.28 -21.13 6.96
C MET A 126 -1.06 -20.44 7.19
N PRO A 127 -1.17 -19.52 8.16
CA PRO A 127 -2.32 -18.62 8.25
C PRO A 127 -2.33 -17.65 7.08
N VAL A 128 -3.51 -17.44 6.49
CA VAL A 128 -3.69 -16.63 5.27
C VAL A 128 -4.13 -15.21 5.63
N LEU A 129 -3.50 -14.23 4.99
CA LEU A 129 -3.92 -12.84 5.02
C LEU A 129 -4.12 -12.31 3.60
N ILE A 130 -5.24 -11.64 3.37
CA ILE A 130 -5.45 -10.84 2.15
C ILE A 130 -5.05 -9.40 2.46
N LEU A 131 -4.28 -8.80 1.58
CA LEU A 131 -3.89 -7.39 1.59
C LEU A 131 -4.56 -6.66 0.41
N LEU A 132 -5.35 -5.63 0.72
CA LEU A 132 -5.95 -4.73 -0.26
C LEU A 132 -5.26 -3.36 -0.20
N PRO A 133 -4.74 -2.86 -1.33
CA PRO A 133 -4.10 -1.55 -1.38
C PRO A 133 -5.12 -0.41 -1.29
N GLY A 134 -4.64 0.83 -1.15
CA GLY A 134 -5.46 2.03 -1.32
C GLY A 134 -5.92 2.24 -2.77
N MET A 135 -6.92 3.11 -2.96
CA MET A 135 -7.43 3.46 -4.29
C MET A 135 -6.31 3.98 -5.19
N GLY A 136 -6.21 3.42 -6.38
CA GLY A 136 -5.16 3.77 -7.35
C GLY A 136 -3.77 3.22 -7.01
N ARG A 137 -3.65 2.36 -6.01
CA ARG A 137 -2.38 1.74 -5.58
C ARG A 137 -2.32 0.27 -5.94
N VAL A 138 -1.12 -0.30 -5.80
CA VAL A 138 -0.86 -1.73 -6.00
C VAL A 138 -0.30 -2.34 -4.71
N PRO A 139 -0.43 -3.66 -4.50
CA PRO A 139 0.04 -4.31 -3.25
C PRO A 139 1.53 -4.12 -2.98
N ALA A 140 2.34 -3.94 -4.02
CA ALA A 140 3.78 -3.69 -3.86
C ALA A 140 4.08 -2.48 -2.96
N HIS A 141 3.19 -1.46 -2.92
CA HIS A 141 3.37 -0.29 -2.05
C HIS A 141 3.23 -0.59 -0.54
N TYR A 142 3.04 -1.83 -0.17
CA TYR A 142 2.92 -2.34 1.20
C TYR A 142 3.87 -3.52 1.45
N THR A 143 4.94 -3.60 0.65
CA THR A 143 5.94 -4.70 0.72
C THR A 143 6.56 -4.82 2.11
N THR A 144 6.86 -3.70 2.78
CA THR A 144 7.39 -3.71 4.15
C THR A 144 6.49 -4.48 5.12
N LEU A 145 5.18 -4.21 5.09
CA LEU A 145 4.22 -4.91 5.95
C LEU A 145 4.06 -6.38 5.55
N ALA A 146 3.96 -6.64 4.25
CA ALA A 146 3.78 -7.99 3.73
C ALA A 146 4.99 -8.89 4.01
N GLU A 147 6.21 -8.40 3.80
CA GLU A 147 7.43 -9.14 4.09
C GLU A 147 7.62 -9.39 5.59
N ASP A 148 7.31 -8.40 6.45
CA ASP A 148 7.43 -8.60 7.89
C ASP A 148 6.44 -9.67 8.36
N LEU A 149 5.17 -9.60 7.97
CA LEU A 149 4.16 -10.62 8.30
C LEU A 149 4.56 -12.01 7.76
N ALA A 150 5.01 -12.10 6.52
CA ALA A 150 5.46 -13.36 5.93
C ALA A 150 6.64 -13.95 6.67
N SER A 151 7.57 -13.13 7.14
CA SER A 151 8.72 -13.61 7.93
C SER A 151 8.31 -14.22 9.27
N TYR A 152 7.13 -13.93 9.78
CA TYR A 152 6.52 -14.54 10.97
C TYR A 152 5.59 -15.70 10.66
N GLY A 153 5.58 -16.21 9.43
CA GLY A 153 4.87 -17.42 9.06
C GLY A 153 3.52 -17.22 8.38
N PHE A 154 3.09 -15.99 8.11
CA PHE A 154 1.87 -15.73 7.37
C PHE A 154 2.07 -15.90 5.86
N LEU A 155 1.03 -16.38 5.18
CA LEU A 155 0.90 -16.32 3.72
C LEU A 155 0.09 -15.08 3.36
N VAL A 156 0.73 -14.06 2.77
CA VAL A 156 0.10 -12.76 2.49
C VAL A 156 -0.17 -12.65 0.99
N LEU A 157 -1.44 -12.51 0.61
CA LEU A 157 -1.89 -12.29 -0.77
C LEU A 157 -2.25 -10.83 -0.98
N GLY A 158 -1.42 -10.09 -1.66
CA GLY A 158 -1.72 -8.75 -2.14
C GLY A 158 -2.52 -8.82 -3.43
N VAL A 159 -3.82 -8.51 -3.37
CA VAL A 159 -4.71 -8.53 -4.53
C VAL A 159 -4.69 -7.18 -5.21
N THR A 160 -4.26 -7.14 -6.46
CA THR A 160 -4.27 -5.90 -7.25
C THR A 160 -5.67 -5.61 -7.75
N PRO A 161 -6.25 -4.44 -7.44
CA PRO A 161 -7.60 -4.09 -7.87
C PRO A 161 -7.62 -3.66 -9.34
N THR A 162 -7.65 -4.62 -10.24
CA THR A 162 -7.66 -4.40 -11.69
C THR A 162 -8.80 -3.47 -12.11
N GLY A 163 -8.49 -2.47 -12.92
CA GLY A 163 -9.40 -1.40 -13.30
C GLY A 163 -9.46 -0.23 -12.29
N SER A 164 -8.87 -0.39 -11.10
CA SER A 164 -8.78 0.69 -10.09
C SER A 164 -7.33 1.08 -9.77
N ALA A 165 -6.36 0.17 -9.94
CA ALA A 165 -4.94 0.48 -9.80
C ALA A 165 -4.47 1.37 -10.95
N ARG A 166 -3.69 2.41 -10.65
CA ARG A 166 -3.24 3.42 -11.62
C ARG A 166 -1.73 3.43 -11.77
N PRO A 167 -1.19 3.71 -12.98
CA PRO A 167 -1.92 4.01 -14.21
C PRO A 167 -2.58 2.79 -14.85
N ALA A 168 -2.01 1.61 -14.65
CA ALA A 168 -2.53 0.33 -15.17
C ALA A 168 -1.99 -0.85 -14.37
N VAL A 169 -2.62 -2.00 -14.50
CA VAL A 169 -2.05 -3.30 -14.14
C VAL A 169 -1.41 -3.89 -15.39
N VAL A 170 -0.16 -4.35 -15.28
CA VAL A 170 0.54 -5.07 -16.35
C VAL A 170 0.62 -6.53 -15.98
N PHE A 171 0.10 -7.40 -16.82
CA PHE A 171 0.07 -8.85 -16.64
C PHE A 171 1.33 -9.52 -17.18
N SER A 172 1.53 -10.80 -16.85
CA SER A 172 2.76 -11.53 -17.19
C SER A 172 2.97 -11.71 -18.71
N ASP A 173 1.88 -11.70 -19.50
CA ASP A 173 1.92 -11.73 -20.97
C ASP A 173 2.13 -10.36 -21.62
N GLY A 174 2.25 -9.29 -20.79
CA GLY A 174 2.48 -7.92 -21.22
C GLY A 174 1.22 -7.12 -21.56
N HIS A 175 0.02 -7.73 -21.53
CA HIS A 175 -1.19 -6.92 -21.70
C HIS A 175 -1.45 -6.04 -20.48
N ARG A 176 -2.21 -4.97 -20.69
CA ARG A 176 -2.46 -3.95 -19.67
C ARG A 176 -3.95 -3.69 -19.50
N VAL A 177 -4.34 -3.46 -18.25
CA VAL A 177 -5.68 -2.96 -17.92
C VAL A 177 -5.53 -1.65 -17.19
N GLU A 178 -5.96 -0.55 -17.83
CA GLU A 178 -5.88 0.80 -17.26
C GLU A 178 -6.81 0.95 -16.07
N GLY A 179 -6.36 1.72 -15.08
CA GLY A 179 -7.16 2.13 -13.95
C GLY A 179 -8.07 3.32 -14.26
N GLU A 180 -9.24 3.35 -13.65
CA GLU A 180 -10.16 4.48 -13.76
C GLU A 180 -9.51 5.76 -13.21
N LYS A 181 -9.47 6.83 -14.02
CA LYS A 181 -8.79 8.09 -13.66
C LYS A 181 -9.48 8.83 -12.52
N LYS A 182 -10.82 8.76 -12.45
CA LYS A 182 -11.65 9.46 -11.47
C LYS A 182 -12.74 8.54 -10.95
N PRO A 183 -12.44 7.61 -10.03
CA PRO A 183 -13.47 6.78 -9.42
C PRO A 183 -14.44 7.66 -8.65
N ARG A 184 -15.75 7.41 -8.84
CA ARG A 184 -16.82 8.20 -8.24
C ARG A 184 -17.13 7.70 -6.83
N LEU A 185 -16.23 8.00 -5.89
CA LEU A 185 -16.41 7.61 -4.49
C LEU A 185 -17.41 8.50 -3.75
N ASP A 186 -17.74 9.66 -4.30
CA ASP A 186 -18.80 10.59 -3.88
C ASP A 186 -20.21 10.13 -4.27
N ASP A 187 -20.33 9.17 -5.19
CA ASP A 187 -21.58 8.50 -5.53
C ASP A 187 -21.70 7.19 -4.74
N PRO A 188 -22.60 7.08 -3.74
CA PRO A 188 -22.72 5.89 -2.90
C PRO A 188 -22.91 4.59 -3.70
N ALA A 189 -23.72 4.62 -4.76
CA ALA A 189 -23.96 3.43 -5.58
C ALA A 189 -22.72 3.02 -6.40
N ALA A 190 -21.92 3.98 -6.87
CA ALA A 190 -20.65 3.68 -7.54
C ALA A 190 -19.62 3.17 -6.55
N ALA A 191 -19.51 3.77 -5.37
CA ALA A 191 -18.65 3.32 -4.30
C ALA A 191 -19.01 1.89 -3.85
N GLN A 192 -20.31 1.58 -3.67
CA GLN A 192 -20.78 0.24 -3.31
C GLN A 192 -20.38 -0.80 -4.37
N ARG A 193 -20.53 -0.51 -5.65
CA ARG A 193 -20.10 -1.42 -6.72
C ARG A 193 -18.58 -1.69 -6.69
N LEU A 194 -17.77 -0.71 -6.33
CA LEU A 194 -16.32 -0.89 -6.17
C LEU A 194 -16.01 -1.76 -4.95
N VAL A 195 -16.71 -1.52 -3.82
CA VAL A 195 -16.59 -2.36 -2.62
C VAL A 195 -16.89 -3.83 -2.95
N GLU A 196 -18.01 -4.11 -3.60
CA GLU A 196 -18.42 -5.46 -4.00
C GLU A 196 -17.42 -6.10 -4.97
N THR A 197 -16.90 -5.31 -5.91
CA THR A 197 -15.91 -5.77 -6.87
C THR A 197 -14.63 -6.22 -6.18
N TRP A 198 -14.06 -5.39 -5.31
CA TRP A 198 -12.80 -5.72 -4.64
C TRP A 198 -12.97 -6.82 -3.58
N ALA A 199 -14.08 -6.83 -2.84
CA ALA A 199 -14.40 -7.91 -1.90
C ALA A 199 -14.54 -9.25 -2.63
N GLY A 200 -15.21 -9.25 -3.78
CA GLY A 200 -15.30 -10.43 -4.65
C GLY A 200 -13.94 -10.86 -5.22
N ASP A 201 -13.03 -9.93 -5.53
CA ASP A 201 -11.67 -10.23 -5.95
C ASP A 201 -10.87 -10.89 -4.81
N ALA A 202 -11.01 -10.40 -3.59
CA ALA A 202 -10.41 -11.01 -2.40
C ALA A 202 -10.92 -12.44 -2.14
N SER A 203 -12.24 -12.64 -2.25
CA SER A 203 -12.87 -13.98 -2.11
C SER A 203 -12.38 -14.95 -3.20
N PHE A 204 -12.29 -14.48 -4.44
CA PHE A 204 -11.77 -15.28 -5.54
C PHE A 204 -10.29 -15.64 -5.35
N ALA A 205 -9.50 -14.73 -4.78
CA ALA A 205 -8.10 -15.04 -4.46
C ALA A 205 -7.97 -16.19 -3.47
N LEU A 206 -8.86 -16.29 -2.47
CA LEU A 206 -8.94 -17.46 -1.57
C LEU A 206 -9.32 -18.75 -2.33
N ASP A 207 -10.27 -18.67 -3.28
CA ASP A 207 -10.65 -19.85 -4.10
C ASP A 207 -9.48 -20.36 -4.93
N ARG A 208 -8.66 -19.48 -5.45
CA ARG A 208 -7.48 -19.82 -6.25
C ARG A 208 -6.37 -20.37 -5.38
N LEU A 209 -6.12 -19.75 -4.22
CA LEU A 209 -5.10 -20.20 -3.27
C LEU A 209 -5.39 -21.65 -2.80
N ALA A 210 -6.66 -21.98 -2.52
CA ALA A 210 -7.05 -23.32 -2.09
C ALA A 210 -6.72 -24.43 -3.11
N ARG A 211 -6.43 -24.05 -4.35
CA ARG A 211 -6.05 -24.96 -5.46
C ARG A 211 -4.57 -24.87 -5.82
N ASP A 212 -3.82 -24.03 -5.13
CA ASP A 212 -2.39 -23.83 -5.40
C ASP A 212 -1.56 -24.80 -4.56
N SER A 213 -1.04 -25.82 -5.20
CA SER A 213 -0.27 -26.89 -4.54
C SER A 213 1.08 -26.45 -3.97
N ARG A 214 1.53 -25.22 -4.24
CA ARG A 214 2.77 -24.67 -3.69
C ARG A 214 2.66 -24.40 -2.18
N PHE A 215 1.44 -24.20 -1.68
CA PHE A 215 1.20 -23.74 -0.34
C PHE A 215 0.26 -24.68 0.44
N VAL A 216 0.60 -24.95 1.68
CA VAL A 216 -0.31 -25.57 2.64
C VAL A 216 -0.90 -24.47 3.50
N VAL A 217 -2.23 -24.33 3.50
CA VAL A 217 -2.93 -23.28 4.22
C VAL A 217 -3.68 -23.80 5.44
N ARG A 218 -3.80 -23.00 6.46
CA ARG A 218 -4.66 -23.31 7.62
C ARG A 218 -6.13 -23.27 7.22
N GLN A 219 -6.95 -24.14 7.84
CA GLN A 219 -8.38 -24.27 7.57
C GLN A 219 -9.26 -23.33 8.41
N GLU A 220 -8.68 -22.63 9.39
CA GLU A 220 -9.44 -21.77 10.32
C GLU A 220 -9.93 -20.44 9.70
N GLY A 221 -9.84 -20.32 8.37
CA GLY A 221 -10.22 -19.15 7.63
C GLY A 221 -9.06 -18.18 7.42
N ALA A 222 -9.36 -17.02 6.86
CA ALA A 222 -8.38 -16.00 6.50
C ALA A 222 -8.62 -14.69 7.25
N GLY A 223 -7.54 -13.94 7.49
CA GLY A 223 -7.62 -12.53 7.82
C GLY A 223 -7.63 -11.67 6.54
N ILE A 224 -8.16 -10.46 6.66
CA ILE A 224 -8.11 -9.47 5.59
C ILE A 224 -7.75 -8.10 6.15
N PHE A 225 -6.88 -7.37 5.49
CA PHE A 225 -6.55 -6.00 5.86
C PHE A 225 -6.27 -5.15 4.64
N GLY A 226 -6.40 -3.86 4.80
CA GLY A 226 -6.11 -2.95 3.71
C GLY A 226 -5.91 -1.52 4.18
N HIS A 227 -5.41 -0.69 3.29
CA HIS A 227 -5.18 0.72 3.51
C HIS A 227 -6.22 1.55 2.77
N SER A 228 -6.66 2.66 3.38
CA SER A 228 -7.57 3.61 2.71
C SER A 228 -8.85 2.90 2.22
N PHE A 229 -9.20 3.03 0.94
CA PHE A 229 -10.33 2.33 0.35
C PHE A 229 -10.23 0.79 0.52
N GLY A 230 -9.02 0.21 0.42
CA GLY A 230 -8.81 -1.22 0.69
C GLY A 230 -9.11 -1.61 2.14
N GLY A 231 -8.89 -0.70 3.09
CA GLY A 231 -9.28 -0.87 4.49
C GLY A 231 -10.79 -0.94 4.65
N ASN A 232 -11.53 -0.01 4.04
CA ASN A 232 -12.99 -0.04 3.97
C ASN A 232 -13.50 -1.37 3.38
N VAL A 233 -12.95 -1.76 2.22
CA VAL A 233 -13.34 -3.03 1.57
C VAL A 233 -13.06 -4.23 2.45
N SER A 234 -11.97 -4.22 3.24
CA SER A 234 -11.63 -5.32 4.15
C SER A 234 -12.71 -5.54 5.21
N LEU A 235 -13.29 -4.45 5.74
CA LEU A 235 -14.40 -4.55 6.71
C LEU A 235 -15.69 -5.05 6.06
N HIS A 236 -16.01 -4.61 4.86
CA HIS A 236 -17.15 -5.12 4.09
C HIS A 236 -16.99 -6.59 3.72
N ALA A 237 -15.80 -6.99 3.26
CA ALA A 237 -15.49 -8.37 2.91
C ALA A 237 -15.67 -9.33 4.10
N LEU A 238 -15.33 -8.88 5.34
CA LEU A 238 -15.56 -9.64 6.57
C LEU A 238 -17.04 -10.01 6.78
N ALA A 239 -17.95 -9.14 6.33
CA ALA A 239 -19.39 -9.39 6.41
C ALA A 239 -19.89 -10.23 5.20
N MET A 240 -19.30 -10.03 4.02
CA MET A 240 -19.77 -10.64 2.76
C MET A 240 -19.32 -12.09 2.58
N ASP A 241 -18.15 -12.47 3.12
CA ASP A 241 -17.59 -13.82 2.97
C ASP A 241 -17.30 -14.45 4.34
N PRO A 242 -17.98 -15.56 4.71
CA PRO A 242 -17.80 -16.19 6.02
C PRO A 242 -16.39 -16.73 6.26
N ARG A 243 -15.59 -16.94 5.23
CA ARG A 243 -14.20 -17.40 5.34
C ARG A 243 -13.26 -16.34 5.91
N PHE A 244 -13.62 -15.05 5.82
CA PHE A 244 -12.91 -14.01 6.55
C PHE A 244 -13.32 -14.01 8.00
N THR A 245 -12.35 -14.17 8.90
CA THR A 245 -12.57 -14.30 10.34
C THR A 245 -12.20 -13.06 11.14
N ARG A 246 -11.34 -12.20 10.58
CA ARG A 246 -10.87 -10.93 11.17
C ARG A 246 -10.57 -9.94 10.05
N ALA A 247 -10.82 -8.65 10.29
CA ALA A 247 -10.46 -7.60 9.34
C ALA A 247 -9.75 -6.43 10.04
N ALA A 248 -8.78 -5.82 9.33
CA ALA A 248 -8.14 -4.60 9.80
C ALA A 248 -8.20 -3.50 8.73
N ASN A 249 -8.56 -2.31 9.16
CA ASN A 249 -8.59 -1.09 8.37
C ASN A 249 -7.43 -0.18 8.79
N LEU A 250 -6.57 0.17 7.84
CA LEU A 250 -5.46 1.10 7.99
C LEU A 250 -5.87 2.43 7.35
N ASP A 251 -6.29 3.37 8.15
CA ASP A 251 -6.60 4.77 7.78
C ASP A 251 -7.60 4.90 6.61
N GLY A 252 -8.64 4.04 6.60
CA GLY A 252 -9.69 4.06 5.59
C GLY A 252 -10.99 4.62 6.13
N SER A 253 -11.62 5.52 5.36
CA SER A 253 -12.97 6.02 5.61
C SER A 253 -14.04 5.07 5.06
N LEU A 254 -15.27 5.18 5.55
CA LEU A 254 -16.41 4.39 5.07
C LEU A 254 -16.89 4.88 3.69
N TYR A 255 -17.08 3.94 2.79
CA TYR A 255 -17.65 4.14 1.46
C TYR A 255 -18.67 3.05 1.14
N GLY A 256 -19.65 3.39 0.33
CA GLY A 256 -20.72 2.47 -0.05
C GLY A 256 -21.83 2.40 0.99
N ASP A 257 -22.43 1.23 1.13
CA ASP A 257 -23.50 0.98 2.09
C ASP A 257 -22.98 1.00 3.54
N PRO A 258 -23.84 1.23 4.53
CA PRO A 258 -23.47 1.14 5.94
C PRO A 258 -22.84 -0.21 6.28
N LEU A 259 -21.77 -0.17 7.06
CA LEU A 259 -21.05 -1.38 7.45
C LEU A 259 -21.91 -2.31 8.30
N SER A 260 -22.07 -3.55 7.85
CA SER A 260 -22.76 -4.60 8.62
C SER A 260 -21.87 -5.11 9.76
N MET A 261 -22.33 -4.93 10.99
CA MET A 261 -21.63 -5.42 12.19
C MET A 261 -21.88 -6.93 12.36
N THR A 262 -20.84 -7.72 12.12
CA THR A 262 -20.96 -9.21 12.13
C THR A 262 -20.64 -9.86 13.47
N GLY A 263 -20.19 -9.09 14.45
CA GLY A 263 -19.62 -9.62 15.71
C GLY A 263 -18.24 -10.26 15.56
N LYS A 264 -17.70 -10.33 14.34
CA LYS A 264 -16.32 -10.79 14.10
C LYS A 264 -15.32 -9.70 14.49
N PRO A 265 -14.11 -10.05 14.94
CA PRO A 265 -13.09 -9.08 15.33
C PRO A 265 -12.71 -8.12 14.21
N MET A 266 -12.72 -6.82 14.51
CA MET A 266 -12.26 -5.74 13.63
C MET A 266 -11.17 -4.92 14.33
N MET A 267 -10.23 -4.41 13.54
CA MET A 267 -9.22 -3.46 14.02
C MET A 267 -9.23 -2.21 13.11
N ILE A 268 -9.23 -1.04 13.73
CA ILE A 268 -9.21 0.26 13.06
C ILE A 268 -7.96 1.01 13.52
N LEU A 269 -7.07 1.29 12.59
CA LEU A 269 -5.86 2.07 12.84
C LEU A 269 -5.97 3.36 12.04
N CYS A 270 -6.03 4.49 12.72
CA CYS A 270 -6.17 5.80 12.09
C CYS A 270 -4.86 6.59 12.19
N GLY A 271 -4.69 7.57 11.32
CA GLY A 271 -3.63 8.55 11.42
C GLY A 271 -3.75 9.41 12.68
N GLU A 272 -3.73 10.72 12.55
CA GLU A 272 -3.64 11.65 13.68
C GLU A 272 -4.76 11.48 14.73
N VAL A 273 -5.99 11.21 14.29
CA VAL A 273 -7.18 11.03 15.16
C VAL A 273 -8.07 9.91 14.66
N ILE A 274 -8.93 9.39 15.54
CA ILE A 274 -9.99 8.48 15.14
C ILE A 274 -11.10 9.29 14.51
N ASP A 275 -11.40 9.05 13.23
CA ASP A 275 -12.46 9.71 12.49
C ASP A 275 -13.83 9.47 13.14
N ASP A 276 -14.77 10.41 12.94
CA ASP A 276 -16.09 10.40 13.59
C ASP A 276 -16.87 9.10 13.34
N GLU A 277 -16.76 8.54 12.16
CA GLU A 277 -17.40 7.30 11.75
C GLU A 277 -16.95 6.06 12.56
N TRP A 278 -15.71 6.10 13.08
CA TRP A 278 -15.13 5.01 13.88
C TRP A 278 -15.34 5.18 15.38
N LYS A 279 -15.74 6.36 15.87
CA LYS A 279 -15.90 6.62 17.32
C LYS A 279 -16.88 5.67 17.97
N ALA A 280 -18.04 5.42 17.35
CA ALA A 280 -19.04 4.53 17.93
C ALA A 280 -18.60 3.06 17.96
N PRO A 281 -18.09 2.45 16.88
CA PRO A 281 -17.52 1.10 16.91
C PRO A 281 -16.36 0.94 17.92
N CYS A 282 -15.52 1.94 18.06
CA CYS A 282 -14.41 1.94 19.02
C CYS A 282 -14.89 2.02 20.46
N ALA A 283 -15.80 2.93 20.76
CA ALA A 283 -16.33 3.14 22.12
C ALA A 283 -17.15 1.95 22.61
N SER A 284 -17.88 1.27 21.73
CA SER A 284 -18.65 0.06 22.08
C SER A 284 -17.80 -1.19 22.25
N GLY A 285 -16.51 -1.17 21.90
CA GLY A 285 -15.64 -2.34 21.86
C GLY A 285 -15.93 -3.29 20.69
N ALA A 286 -16.74 -2.88 19.71
CA ALA A 286 -17.00 -3.66 18.51
C ALA A 286 -15.76 -3.73 17.59
N ALA A 287 -14.85 -2.76 17.72
CA ALA A 287 -13.56 -2.76 17.07
C ALA A 287 -12.44 -2.43 18.07
N THR A 288 -11.24 -2.99 17.84
CA THR A 288 -10.01 -2.56 18.51
C THR A 288 -9.44 -1.36 17.73
N CYS A 289 -9.30 -0.21 18.37
CA CYS A 289 -8.92 1.02 17.70
C CYS A 289 -7.63 1.60 18.24
N ALA A 290 -6.85 2.23 17.36
CA ALA A 290 -5.73 3.07 17.75
C ALA A 290 -5.56 4.24 16.76
N ALA A 291 -5.19 5.41 17.29
CA ALA A 291 -4.75 6.56 16.51
C ALA A 291 -3.26 6.81 16.75
N PHE A 292 -2.60 7.34 15.75
CA PHE A 292 -1.16 7.60 15.77
C PHE A 292 -0.89 9.09 15.58
N PRO A 293 -0.67 9.85 16.67
CA PRO A 293 -0.34 11.26 16.55
C PRO A 293 0.87 11.48 15.66
N ASN A 294 0.78 12.51 14.81
CA ASN A 294 1.77 12.87 13.79
C ASN A 294 1.89 11.89 12.59
N ALA A 295 1.07 10.86 12.50
CA ALA A 295 0.97 10.04 11.29
C ALA A 295 -0.10 10.60 10.34
N GLU A 296 0.18 10.57 9.05
CA GLU A 296 -0.70 10.98 7.97
C GLU A 296 -1.02 9.77 7.08
N HIS A 297 -1.96 9.95 6.16
CA HIS A 297 -2.53 8.88 5.35
C HIS A 297 -1.51 7.95 4.68
N MET A 298 -0.48 8.49 4.06
CA MET A 298 0.51 7.68 3.33
C MET A 298 1.57 7.01 4.20
N ASP A 299 1.62 7.32 5.51
CA ASP A 299 2.54 6.64 6.42
C ASP A 299 2.22 5.15 6.61
N PHE A 300 0.99 4.72 6.32
CA PHE A 300 0.58 3.30 6.33
C PHE A 300 1.06 2.51 5.10
N SER A 301 1.90 3.10 4.26
CA SER A 301 2.49 2.49 3.06
C SER A 301 4.01 2.60 3.07
N ASP A 302 4.68 1.92 2.13
CA ASP A 302 6.14 2.00 1.97
C ASP A 302 6.66 3.42 1.72
N ALA A 303 5.77 4.37 1.34
CA ALA A 303 6.12 5.78 1.19
C ALA A 303 6.71 6.37 2.48
N ALA A 304 6.29 5.91 3.66
CA ALA A 304 6.86 6.29 4.94
C ALA A 304 8.35 5.95 5.07
N ALA A 305 8.78 4.85 4.47
CA ALA A 305 10.17 4.38 4.52
C ALA A 305 11.06 5.03 3.44
N TYR A 306 10.50 5.80 2.52
CA TYR A 306 11.32 6.45 1.49
C TYR A 306 12.12 7.61 2.10
N PRO A 307 13.42 7.68 1.83
CA PRO A 307 14.24 8.78 2.34
C PRO A 307 13.74 10.12 1.78
N SER A 308 13.55 11.10 2.67
CA SER A 308 13.22 12.46 2.27
C SER A 308 14.40 13.06 1.49
N ARG A 309 14.35 12.98 0.18
CA ARG A 309 15.38 13.50 -0.75
C ARG A 309 14.97 14.81 -1.41
N PHE A 310 13.77 15.29 -1.09
CA PHE A 310 13.16 16.47 -1.69
C PHE A 310 12.86 17.53 -0.63
N PRO A 311 12.99 18.80 -0.99
CA PRO A 311 12.45 19.90 -0.18
C PRO A 311 10.93 20.04 -0.37
N ILE A 312 10.23 18.97 -0.67
CA ILE A 312 8.77 18.95 -0.67
C ILE A 312 8.32 18.66 0.76
N PRO A 313 7.50 19.54 1.36
CA PRO A 313 6.95 19.28 2.67
C PRO A 313 6.25 17.92 2.70
N LYS A 314 6.57 17.08 3.70
CA LYS A 314 5.98 15.75 3.86
C LYS A 314 4.45 15.76 3.76
N ARG A 315 3.79 16.80 4.31
CA ARG A 315 2.33 16.98 4.22
C ARG A 315 1.80 17.05 2.78
N MET A 316 2.56 17.57 1.82
CA MET A 316 2.14 17.56 0.40
C MET A 316 2.16 16.14 -0.20
N LEU A 317 2.85 15.22 0.44
CA LEU A 317 2.90 13.80 0.09
C LEU A 317 1.96 12.97 0.97
N LEU A 318 1.12 13.62 1.79
CA LEU A 318 0.28 12.99 2.81
C LEU A 318 1.12 12.12 3.79
N LEU A 319 2.34 12.57 4.10
CA LEU A 319 3.25 11.97 5.06
C LEU A 319 3.35 12.85 6.29
N GLY A 320 3.26 12.23 7.43
CA GLY A 320 3.35 12.88 8.73
C GLY A 320 4.79 13.07 9.21
N ASN A 321 4.92 13.40 10.48
CA ASN A 321 6.21 13.58 11.14
C ASN A 321 6.56 12.40 12.05
N VAL A 322 6.50 11.19 11.46
CA VAL A 322 6.88 9.93 12.12
C VAL A 322 8.24 9.44 11.62
N ASP A 323 8.90 8.58 12.40
CA ASP A 323 9.96 7.71 11.89
C ASP A 323 9.31 6.60 11.08
N GLY A 324 9.31 6.71 9.75
CA GLY A 324 8.56 5.83 8.87
C GLY A 324 8.89 4.35 9.02
N PRO A 325 10.17 3.94 9.00
CA PRO A 325 10.57 2.56 9.26
C PRO A 325 10.05 2.02 10.60
N GLU A 326 10.17 2.78 11.68
CA GLU A 326 9.69 2.37 13.00
C GLU A 326 8.16 2.35 13.08
N PHE A 327 7.51 3.31 12.46
CA PHE A 327 6.05 3.35 12.35
C PHE A 327 5.51 2.09 11.66
N LEU A 328 6.05 1.73 10.49
CA LEU A 328 5.65 0.53 9.76
C LEU A 328 5.89 -0.76 10.55
N ARG A 329 6.99 -0.82 11.32
CA ARG A 329 7.23 -1.93 12.25
C ARG A 329 6.14 -2.02 13.32
N GLY A 330 5.78 -0.90 13.90
CA GLY A 330 4.69 -0.83 14.89
C GLY A 330 3.33 -1.24 14.32
N ILE A 331 3.02 -0.90 13.08
CA ILE A 331 1.82 -1.36 12.37
C ILE A 331 1.88 -2.87 12.13
N ALA A 332 3.01 -3.39 11.64
CA ALA A 332 3.19 -4.83 11.42
C ALA A 332 3.04 -5.65 12.73
N ASP A 333 3.57 -5.15 13.86
CA ASP A 333 3.40 -5.80 15.17
C ASP A 333 1.93 -5.88 15.60
N ARG A 334 1.16 -4.82 15.38
CA ARG A 334 -0.28 -4.81 15.68
C ARG A 334 -1.06 -5.79 14.79
N LEU A 335 -0.77 -5.78 13.48
CA LEU A 335 -1.37 -6.74 12.54
C LEU A 335 -1.03 -8.17 12.93
N ARG A 336 0.23 -8.45 13.24
CA ARG A 336 0.69 -9.77 13.68
C ARG A 336 0.00 -10.23 14.96
N ALA A 337 -0.08 -9.38 15.97
CA ALA A 337 -0.77 -9.71 17.23
C ALA A 337 -2.26 -9.96 17.01
N PHE A 338 -2.92 -9.10 16.22
CA PHE A 338 -4.35 -9.20 15.93
C PHE A 338 -4.69 -10.47 15.16
N PHE A 339 -3.98 -10.76 14.07
CA PHE A 339 -4.23 -11.95 13.24
C PHE A 339 -3.67 -13.24 13.85
N GLY A 340 -2.62 -13.15 14.65
CA GLY A 340 -2.06 -14.29 15.39
C GLY A 340 -2.89 -14.73 16.60
N GLY A 341 -3.97 -14.04 16.93
CA GLY A 341 -4.88 -14.38 18.04
C GLY A 341 -4.37 -13.96 19.42
N ALA A 342 -3.29 -13.19 19.52
CA ALA A 342 -2.87 -12.57 20.78
C ALA A 342 -3.86 -11.45 21.17
N ARG A 343 -4.18 -11.33 22.48
CA ARG A 343 -4.91 -10.15 22.98
C ARG A 343 -3.98 -8.95 22.88
N LEU A 344 -4.39 -7.93 22.13
CA LEU A 344 -3.76 -6.62 22.19
C LEU A 344 -4.09 -6.00 23.55
N GLN A 345 -3.06 -5.70 24.33
CA GLN A 345 -3.18 -4.94 25.59
C GLN A 345 -3.25 -3.45 25.33
#